data_fd2001535bd94a5b9b185a0020dfaf32
#
_entry.id   fd2001535bd94a5b9b185a0020dfaf32
#
_cell.length_a   1.000
_cell.length_b   1.000
_cell.length_c   1.000
_cell.angle_alpha   90.00
_cell.angle_beta   90.00
_cell.angle_gamma   90.00
#
_symmetry.space_group_name_H-M   'P 1'
#
loop_
_entity.id
_entity.type
_entity.pdbx_description
1 polymer ?
#
loop_
_entity_poly.entity_id
_entity_poly.type
_entity_poly.pdbx_seq_one_letter_code
_entity_poly.pdbx_strand_id
1 'polypeptide(L)'
;MPPIYLNHVYRVLDTETFRAADASEYLRTEFAPFERRTTKSGDDSWTGLYFYGESTYFEFLAADPNRDRPMGQSAVAFGIEESGGSAAVRKALDGAGLGLGPAKTLDRTRETAGKEVPWFKMTGFEPRDPILISFFLEYSPNFLKQWHPELRPGLSGISRQAVLERYQAKAALTVPPKDPLLKNVTGLRIALDPKRAESFGRELAALGWRRETKGTGVSWLGPDARIEIVDAAGDARGIVAIEMSLTRKPEESKVLALSDRARLEIRTDGTASFLF
;
A
#
# COMPACT_ATOMS: atom_id res chain seq x y z
N MET A 1 -9.24 5.25 -19.75
CA MET A 1 -9.16 4.95 -18.30
C MET A 1 -8.13 5.87 -17.70
N PRO A 2 -8.35 6.46 -16.51
CA PRO A 2 -7.33 7.27 -15.86
C PRO A 2 -6.08 6.45 -15.53
N PRO A 3 -4.91 7.07 -15.35
CA PRO A 3 -3.74 6.40 -14.82
C PRO A 3 -4.04 5.81 -13.43
N ILE A 4 -3.63 4.56 -13.20
CA ILE A 4 -3.82 3.86 -11.93
C ILE A 4 -2.45 3.67 -11.29
N TYR A 5 -2.24 4.36 -10.20
CA TYR A 5 -0.97 4.45 -9.49
C TYR A 5 -0.91 3.48 -8.32
N LEU A 6 0.29 3.08 -7.89
CA LEU A 6 0.45 2.46 -6.58
C LEU A 6 0.19 3.52 -5.50
N ASN A 7 -0.75 3.25 -4.58
CA ASN A 7 -1.00 4.14 -3.45
C ASN A 7 -0.29 3.66 -2.19
N HIS A 8 -0.60 2.45 -1.76
CA HIS A 8 0.06 1.83 -0.63
C HIS A 8 -0.04 0.31 -0.67
N VAL A 9 0.72 -0.30 0.20
CA VAL A 9 0.64 -1.73 0.45
C VAL A 9 0.54 -1.99 1.94
N TYR A 10 -0.09 -3.09 2.32
CA TYR A 10 0.10 -3.60 3.66
C TYR A 10 0.55 -5.07 3.66
N ARG A 11 1.21 -5.47 4.74
CA ARG A 11 1.51 -6.86 5.04
C ARG A 11 1.18 -7.17 6.49
N VAL A 12 0.56 -8.32 6.69
CA VAL A 12 0.30 -8.87 8.03
C VAL A 12 1.53 -9.63 8.48
N LEU A 13 2.12 -9.18 9.58
CA LEU A 13 3.31 -9.75 10.21
C LEU A 13 2.92 -10.65 11.39
N ASP A 14 3.77 -11.61 11.72
CA ASP A 14 3.69 -12.28 13.02
C ASP A 14 3.91 -11.28 14.16
N THR A 15 3.52 -11.68 15.37
CA THR A 15 3.54 -10.80 16.54
C THR A 15 4.95 -10.34 16.92
N GLU A 16 5.96 -11.20 16.74
CA GLU A 16 7.36 -10.88 17.07
C GLU A 16 7.90 -9.83 16.11
N THR A 17 7.77 -10.07 14.81
CA THR A 17 8.20 -9.13 13.75
C THR A 17 7.47 -7.79 13.86
N PHE A 18 6.16 -7.82 14.14
CA PHE A 18 5.39 -6.59 14.33
C PHE A 18 5.88 -5.77 15.53
N ARG A 19 6.13 -6.42 16.67
CA ARG A 19 6.67 -5.75 17.86
C ARG A 19 8.07 -5.19 17.64
N ALA A 20 8.93 -5.92 16.93
CA ALA A 20 10.26 -5.44 16.59
C ALA A 20 10.21 -4.21 15.67
N ALA A 21 9.31 -4.19 14.69
CA ALA A 21 9.09 -3.02 13.84
C ALA A 21 8.55 -1.82 14.64
N ASP A 22 7.59 -2.04 15.56
CA ASP A 22 7.01 -1.01 16.43
C ASP A 22 8.04 -0.43 17.40
N ALA A 23 8.94 -1.26 17.92
CA ALA A 23 10.01 -0.86 18.86
C ALA A 23 11.24 -0.23 18.18
N SER A 24 11.40 -0.38 16.86
CA SER A 24 12.57 0.09 16.13
C SER A 24 12.64 1.61 16.09
N GLU A 25 13.56 2.21 16.86
CA GLU A 25 13.82 3.65 16.84
C GLU A 25 14.21 4.11 15.43
N TYR A 26 15.07 3.34 14.75
CA TYR A 26 15.53 3.65 13.41
C TYR A 26 14.38 3.78 12.39
N LEU A 27 13.44 2.82 12.38
CA LEU A 27 12.28 2.88 11.49
C LEU A 27 11.39 4.08 11.78
N ARG A 28 11.25 4.44 13.05
CA ARG A 28 10.33 5.48 13.51
C ARG A 28 10.88 6.90 13.36
N THR A 29 12.18 7.09 13.40
CA THR A 29 12.78 8.44 13.46
C THR A 29 13.71 8.77 12.28
N GLU A 30 14.30 7.75 11.64
CA GLU A 30 15.30 7.96 10.59
C GLU A 30 14.86 7.42 9.23
N PHE A 31 14.12 6.29 9.21
CA PHE A 31 13.77 5.66 7.95
C PHE A 31 12.60 6.37 7.26
N ALA A 32 11.50 6.61 7.96
CA ALA A 32 10.31 7.23 7.38
C ALA A 32 9.52 8.06 8.41
N PRO A 33 8.75 9.06 7.99
CA PRO A 33 7.66 9.59 8.81
C PRO A 33 6.75 8.45 9.25
N PHE A 34 6.57 8.30 10.57
CA PHE A 34 5.96 7.13 11.19
C PHE A 34 4.71 7.47 11.98
N GLU A 35 3.68 6.66 11.85
CA GLU A 35 2.49 6.72 12.71
C GLU A 35 2.07 5.32 13.16
N ARG A 36 1.98 5.10 14.47
CA ARG A 36 1.22 3.96 15.01
C ARG A 36 -0.21 4.41 15.24
N ARG A 37 -1.17 3.85 14.50
CA ARG A 37 -2.54 4.32 14.50
C ARG A 37 -3.54 3.19 14.58
N THR A 38 -4.58 3.39 15.39
CA THR A 38 -5.82 2.60 15.32
C THR A 38 -6.81 3.35 14.43
N THR A 39 -7.23 2.70 13.36
CA THR A 39 -8.24 3.23 12.43
C THR A 39 -9.57 2.55 12.73
N LYS A 40 -10.64 3.35 12.76
CA LYS A 40 -12.03 2.87 12.82
C LYS A 40 -12.74 3.28 11.54
N SER A 41 -13.49 2.35 10.93
CA SER A 41 -14.26 2.57 9.72
C SER A 41 -15.50 1.68 9.74
N GLY A 42 -16.65 2.26 10.07
CA GLY A 42 -17.85 1.50 10.40
C GLY A 42 -17.60 0.58 11.60
N ASP A 43 -18.00 -0.67 11.49
CA ASP A 43 -17.81 -1.69 12.53
C ASP A 43 -16.39 -2.28 12.58
N ASP A 44 -15.52 -1.91 11.64
CA ASP A 44 -14.14 -2.41 11.58
C ASP A 44 -13.15 -1.47 12.29
N SER A 45 -12.14 -2.07 12.92
CA SER A 45 -11.07 -1.34 13.61
C SER A 45 -9.78 -2.13 13.55
N TRP A 46 -8.68 -1.47 13.23
CA TRP A 46 -7.35 -2.09 13.20
C TRP A 46 -6.26 -1.13 13.65
N THR A 47 -5.21 -1.69 14.23
CA THR A 47 -3.99 -0.95 14.57
C THR A 47 -2.89 -1.34 13.59
N GLY A 48 -2.28 -0.35 12.97
CA GLY A 48 -1.19 -0.50 12.02
C GLY A 48 -0.01 0.41 12.33
N LEU A 49 1.14 0.05 11.77
CA LEU A 49 2.36 0.85 11.69
C LEU A 49 2.45 1.40 10.28
N TYR A 50 2.41 2.71 10.14
CA TYR A 50 2.37 3.41 8.86
C TYR A 50 3.69 4.12 8.62
N PHE A 51 4.28 3.90 7.44
CA PHE A 51 5.56 4.47 7.03
C PHE A 51 5.33 5.26 5.74
N TYR A 52 5.34 6.58 5.85
CA TYR A 52 4.92 7.47 4.77
C TYR A 52 6.09 7.91 3.89
N GLY A 53 5.95 7.72 2.57
CA GLY A 53 6.77 8.37 1.55
C GLY A 53 6.04 9.58 0.95
N GLU A 54 6.57 10.16 -0.11
CA GLU A 54 6.03 11.37 -0.76
C GLU A 54 4.69 11.12 -1.46
N SER A 55 4.54 10.00 -2.18
CA SER A 55 3.35 9.66 -2.96
C SER A 55 2.82 8.25 -2.69
N THR A 56 3.60 7.43 -2.00
CA THR A 56 3.25 6.06 -1.62
C THR A 56 3.63 5.81 -0.17
N TYR A 57 3.03 4.80 0.44
CA TYR A 57 3.39 4.37 1.79
C TYR A 57 3.21 2.85 1.95
N PHE A 58 3.69 2.30 3.04
CA PHE A 58 3.40 0.92 3.40
C PHE A 58 2.96 0.81 4.85
N GLU A 59 2.23 -0.26 5.14
CA GLU A 59 1.68 -0.54 6.45
C GLU A 59 2.08 -1.94 6.91
N PHE A 60 2.35 -2.08 8.20
CA PHE A 60 2.43 -3.37 8.86
C PHE A 60 1.25 -3.54 9.81
N LEU A 61 0.58 -4.68 9.70
CA LEU A 61 -0.51 -5.09 10.58
C LEU A 61 -0.08 -6.30 11.37
N ALA A 62 -0.51 -6.42 12.61
CA ALA A 62 -0.33 -7.65 13.38
C ALA A 62 -1.31 -8.72 12.92
N ALA A 63 -0.85 -9.97 12.88
CA ALA A 63 -1.74 -11.10 12.69
C ALA A 63 -2.79 -11.15 13.82
N ASP A 64 -4.05 -11.35 13.44
CA ASP A 64 -5.17 -11.45 14.35
C ASP A 64 -6.11 -12.57 13.88
N PRO A 65 -6.01 -13.76 14.48
CA PRO A 65 -6.83 -14.89 14.09
C PRO A 65 -8.34 -14.68 14.32
N ASN A 66 -8.70 -13.75 15.23
CA ASN A 66 -10.11 -13.43 15.49
C ASN A 66 -10.73 -12.51 14.43
N ARG A 67 -9.92 -11.97 13.53
CA ARG A 67 -10.34 -11.01 12.49
C ARG A 67 -10.03 -11.47 11.06
N ASP A 68 -9.79 -12.75 10.85
CA ASP A 68 -9.42 -13.31 9.54
C ASP A 68 -8.23 -12.54 8.90
N ARG A 69 -7.20 -12.26 9.71
CA ARG A 69 -5.94 -11.64 9.29
C ARG A 69 -4.77 -12.60 9.50
N PRO A 70 -4.62 -13.60 8.63
CA PRO A 70 -3.53 -14.54 8.76
C PRO A 70 -2.18 -13.85 8.46
N MET A 71 -1.12 -14.34 9.09
CA MET A 71 0.24 -13.94 8.76
C MET A 71 0.50 -14.11 7.25
N GLY A 72 1.17 -13.14 6.64
CA GLY A 72 1.47 -13.12 5.21
C GLY A 72 0.35 -12.54 4.33
N GLN A 73 -0.88 -12.40 4.82
CA GLN A 73 -1.90 -11.66 4.09
C GLN A 73 -1.38 -10.28 3.73
N SER A 74 -1.62 -9.88 2.50
CA SER A 74 -1.11 -8.63 1.95
C SER A 74 -2.19 -7.91 1.16
N ALA A 75 -2.02 -6.62 0.98
CA ALA A 75 -2.83 -5.89 0.01
C ALA A 75 -2.00 -4.96 -0.85
N VAL A 76 -2.47 -4.75 -2.07
CA VAL A 76 -2.01 -3.69 -2.96
C VAL A 76 -3.18 -2.74 -3.17
N ALA A 77 -3.01 -1.53 -2.70
CA ALA A 77 -3.96 -0.44 -2.88
C ALA A 77 -3.51 0.45 -4.03
N PHE A 78 -4.38 0.63 -4.99
CA PHE A 78 -4.15 1.49 -6.14
C PHE A 78 -4.89 2.82 -5.97
N GLY A 79 -4.24 3.92 -6.35
CA GLY A 79 -4.79 5.27 -6.27
C GLY A 79 -5.38 5.73 -7.59
N ILE A 80 -6.56 6.31 -7.50
CA ILE A 80 -7.28 6.98 -8.58
C ILE A 80 -7.26 8.47 -8.23
N GLU A 81 -6.49 9.25 -9.00
CA GLU A 81 -6.35 10.70 -8.76
C GLU A 81 -7.34 11.54 -9.57
N GLU A 82 -7.95 10.94 -10.60
CA GLU A 82 -8.96 11.58 -11.42
C GLU A 82 -10.35 11.45 -10.78
N SER A 83 -11.06 12.56 -10.68
CA SER A 83 -12.41 12.59 -10.09
C SER A 83 -13.40 11.75 -10.91
N GLY A 84 -14.13 10.85 -10.23
CA GLY A 84 -15.08 9.94 -10.87
C GLY A 84 -14.43 8.72 -11.52
N GLY A 85 -13.11 8.56 -11.42
CA GLY A 85 -12.37 7.46 -12.04
C GLY A 85 -12.74 6.06 -11.52
N SER A 86 -13.31 5.95 -10.31
CA SER A 86 -13.78 4.67 -9.74
C SER A 86 -14.79 3.95 -10.64
N ALA A 87 -15.64 4.68 -11.35
CA ALA A 87 -16.62 4.08 -12.28
C ALA A 87 -15.94 3.44 -13.49
N ALA A 88 -14.91 4.10 -14.03
CA ALA A 88 -14.13 3.57 -15.16
C ALA A 88 -13.32 2.33 -14.74
N VAL A 89 -12.70 2.36 -13.55
CA VAL A 89 -11.99 1.21 -12.98
C VAL A 89 -12.93 0.02 -12.81
N ARG A 90 -14.08 0.22 -12.17
CA ARG A 90 -15.08 -0.86 -11.99
C ARG A 90 -15.48 -1.48 -13.33
N LYS A 91 -15.79 -0.65 -14.32
CA LYS A 91 -16.16 -1.13 -15.66
C LYS A 91 -15.04 -1.95 -16.31
N ALA A 92 -13.78 -1.52 -16.17
CA ALA A 92 -12.63 -2.24 -16.73
C ALA A 92 -12.44 -3.60 -16.06
N LEU A 93 -12.58 -3.67 -14.73
CA LEU A 93 -12.45 -4.90 -13.94
C LEU A 93 -13.59 -5.89 -14.26
N ASP A 94 -14.83 -5.42 -14.36
CA ASP A 94 -15.99 -6.26 -14.74
C ASP A 94 -15.82 -6.86 -16.14
N GLY A 95 -15.21 -6.10 -17.06
CA GLY A 95 -14.95 -6.53 -18.45
C GLY A 95 -13.74 -7.47 -18.60
N ALA A 96 -12.90 -7.62 -17.59
CA ALA A 96 -11.62 -8.33 -17.72
C ALA A 96 -11.71 -9.86 -17.56
N GLY A 97 -12.87 -10.42 -17.25
CA GLY A 97 -13.08 -11.86 -17.13
C GLY A 97 -12.17 -12.51 -16.06
N LEU A 98 -12.04 -11.87 -14.90
CA LEU A 98 -11.07 -12.27 -13.86
C LEU A 98 -11.42 -13.58 -13.15
N GLY A 99 -12.63 -14.10 -13.33
CA GLY A 99 -13.13 -15.26 -12.58
C GLY A 99 -13.45 -14.93 -11.11
N LEU A 100 -13.46 -13.65 -10.78
CA LEU A 100 -13.91 -13.08 -9.51
C LEU A 100 -15.36 -12.61 -9.66
N GLY A 101 -16.05 -12.37 -8.56
CA GLY A 101 -17.36 -11.73 -8.61
C GLY A 101 -17.28 -10.31 -9.23
N PRO A 102 -18.43 -9.65 -9.47
CA PRO A 102 -18.43 -8.29 -9.98
C PRO A 102 -17.71 -7.34 -9.02
N ALA A 103 -16.96 -6.38 -9.59
CA ALA A 103 -16.32 -5.36 -8.78
C ALA A 103 -17.37 -4.47 -8.10
N LYS A 104 -17.18 -4.20 -6.82
CA LYS A 104 -18.08 -3.35 -6.03
C LYS A 104 -17.36 -2.05 -5.65
N THR A 105 -18.10 -0.96 -5.66
CA THR A 105 -17.60 0.33 -5.15
C THR A 105 -18.38 0.68 -3.89
N LEU A 106 -17.64 0.92 -2.79
CA LEU A 106 -18.17 1.28 -1.48
C LEU A 106 -17.64 2.66 -1.08
N ASP A 107 -18.51 3.49 -0.51
CA ASP A 107 -18.08 4.71 0.16
C ASP A 107 -17.54 4.34 1.56
N ARG A 108 -16.26 4.67 1.80
CA ARG A 108 -15.64 4.44 3.10
C ARG A 108 -15.65 5.73 3.90
N THR A 109 -15.95 5.58 5.18
CA THR A 109 -15.87 6.65 6.17
C THR A 109 -14.73 6.39 7.13
N ARG A 110 -14.32 7.42 7.84
CA ARG A 110 -13.33 7.33 8.91
C ARG A 110 -13.78 8.18 10.08
N GLU A 111 -13.62 7.67 11.30
CA GLU A 111 -13.85 8.46 12.50
C GLU A 111 -12.69 9.48 12.67
N THR A 112 -13.05 10.74 12.79
CA THR A 112 -12.13 11.84 13.07
C THR A 112 -12.75 12.73 14.14
N ALA A 113 -12.08 12.90 15.28
CA ALA A 113 -12.57 13.68 16.42
C ALA A 113 -14.00 13.30 16.86
N GLY A 114 -14.30 12.00 16.90
CA GLY A 114 -15.62 11.47 17.30
C GLY A 114 -16.72 11.61 16.25
N LYS A 115 -16.38 11.98 15.01
CA LYS A 115 -17.32 12.08 13.90
C LYS A 115 -16.91 11.20 12.74
N GLU A 116 -17.86 10.51 12.14
CA GLU A 116 -17.65 9.85 10.86
C GLU A 116 -17.59 10.87 9.73
N VAL A 117 -16.54 10.75 8.93
CA VAL A 117 -16.32 11.63 7.77
C VAL A 117 -16.07 10.82 6.52
N PRO A 118 -16.53 11.27 5.34
CA PRO A 118 -16.19 10.62 4.07
C PRO A 118 -14.67 10.50 3.92
N TRP A 119 -14.17 9.32 3.59
CA TRP A 119 -12.74 9.07 3.45
C TRP A 119 -12.34 8.86 2.00
N PHE A 120 -12.79 7.76 1.40
CA PHE A 120 -12.56 7.44 0.00
C PHE A 120 -13.62 6.48 -0.54
N LYS A 121 -13.77 6.44 -1.85
CA LYS A 121 -14.46 5.36 -2.54
C LYS A 121 -13.50 4.20 -2.71
N MET A 122 -13.90 3.01 -2.31
CA MET A 122 -13.12 1.79 -2.46
C MET A 122 -13.79 0.87 -3.49
N THR A 123 -13.09 0.57 -4.57
CA THR A 123 -13.51 -0.44 -5.55
C THR A 123 -12.68 -1.71 -5.35
N GLY A 124 -13.32 -2.86 -5.30
CA GLY A 124 -12.65 -4.15 -5.09
C GLY A 124 -13.60 -5.32 -5.28
N PHE A 125 -13.14 -6.51 -4.95
CA PHE A 125 -13.89 -7.76 -5.12
C PHE A 125 -14.34 -8.33 -3.78
N GLU A 126 -15.48 -9.01 -3.80
CA GLU A 126 -16.00 -9.79 -2.68
C GLU A 126 -16.38 -11.20 -3.16
N PRO A 127 -16.02 -12.29 -2.45
CA PRO A 127 -15.19 -12.30 -1.24
C PRO A 127 -13.74 -11.88 -1.52
N ARG A 128 -13.04 -11.40 -0.49
CA ARG A 128 -11.63 -11.03 -0.59
C ARG A 128 -10.75 -12.27 -0.69
N ASP A 129 -9.69 -12.16 -1.49
CA ASP A 129 -8.65 -13.18 -1.50
C ASP A 129 -7.95 -13.23 -0.12
N PRO A 130 -7.73 -14.41 0.46
CA PRO A 130 -7.14 -14.51 1.79
C PRO A 130 -5.65 -14.16 1.84
N ILE A 131 -4.96 -14.16 0.70
CA ILE A 131 -3.50 -13.93 0.62
C ILE A 131 -3.17 -12.57 0.04
N LEU A 132 -3.79 -12.21 -1.10
CA LEU A 132 -3.56 -10.93 -1.75
C LEU A 132 -4.87 -10.22 -2.03
N ILE A 133 -5.11 -9.14 -1.32
CA ILE A 133 -6.23 -8.24 -1.55
C ILE A 133 -5.78 -7.14 -2.50
N SER A 134 -6.51 -6.90 -3.57
CA SER A 134 -6.36 -5.72 -4.41
C SER A 134 -7.58 -4.82 -4.27
N PHE A 135 -7.35 -3.52 -4.14
CA PHE A 135 -8.43 -2.54 -4.12
C PHE A 135 -7.96 -1.18 -4.65
N PHE A 136 -8.93 -0.40 -5.09
CA PHE A 136 -8.74 0.89 -5.75
C PHE A 136 -9.42 1.96 -4.94
N LEU A 137 -8.74 3.05 -4.69
CA LEU A 137 -9.27 4.13 -3.88
C LEU A 137 -9.22 5.47 -4.60
N GLU A 138 -10.33 6.20 -4.48
CA GLU A 138 -10.47 7.58 -4.92
C GLU A 138 -10.84 8.42 -3.69
N TYR A 139 -9.93 9.27 -3.26
CA TYR A 139 -10.12 10.05 -2.03
C TYR A 139 -11.29 11.03 -2.15
N SER A 140 -12.08 11.14 -1.08
CA SER A 140 -13.15 12.12 -0.98
C SER A 140 -12.58 13.52 -0.80
N PRO A 141 -12.99 14.51 -1.62
CA PRO A 141 -12.63 15.90 -1.40
C PRO A 141 -12.97 16.41 -0.01
N ASN A 142 -14.08 15.93 0.55
CA ASN A 142 -14.53 16.35 1.87
C ASN A 142 -13.63 15.84 3.00
N PHE A 143 -12.92 14.75 2.80
CA PHE A 143 -11.93 14.25 3.76
C PHE A 143 -10.75 15.22 3.90
N LEU A 144 -10.21 15.68 2.77
CA LEU A 144 -9.08 16.62 2.80
C LEU A 144 -9.45 18.01 3.28
N LYS A 145 -10.65 18.50 3.02
CA LYS A 145 -11.11 19.82 3.51
C LYS A 145 -11.00 19.99 5.01
N GLN A 146 -11.01 18.91 5.79
CA GLN A 146 -10.85 18.98 7.25
C GLN A 146 -9.42 19.34 7.66
N TRP A 147 -8.44 19.01 6.83
CA TRP A 147 -7.03 19.29 7.09
C TRP A 147 -6.49 20.45 6.25
N HIS A 148 -7.17 20.72 5.14
CA HIS A 148 -6.84 21.74 4.14
C HIS A 148 -8.12 22.42 3.66
N PRO A 149 -8.67 23.35 4.44
CA PRO A 149 -9.84 24.12 4.02
C PRO A 149 -9.62 24.86 2.69
N GLU A 150 -8.36 25.22 2.39
CA GLU A 150 -7.95 25.90 1.17
C GLU A 150 -7.85 24.96 -0.04
N LEU A 151 -7.80 23.64 0.16
CA LEU A 151 -7.77 22.69 -0.96
C LEU A 151 -9.12 22.69 -1.68
N ARG A 152 -9.09 23.28 -2.85
CA ARG A 152 -10.20 23.15 -3.80
C ARG A 152 -9.86 21.98 -4.71
N PRO A 153 -10.62 20.86 -4.64
CA PRO A 153 -10.43 19.79 -5.62
C PRO A 153 -10.63 20.42 -7.00
N GLY A 154 -9.59 20.37 -7.79
CA GLY A 154 -9.71 20.66 -9.21
C GLY A 154 -10.60 19.63 -9.91
N LEU A 155 -10.90 19.83 -11.17
CA LEU A 155 -11.56 18.83 -12.03
C LEU A 155 -10.75 17.51 -12.10
N SER A 156 -9.43 17.57 -11.82
CA SER A 156 -8.51 16.44 -11.82
C SER A 156 -8.62 15.52 -10.60
N GLY A 157 -9.34 15.91 -9.52
CA GLY A 157 -9.41 15.11 -8.30
C GLY A 157 -8.29 15.41 -7.31
N ILE A 158 -7.92 14.42 -6.48
CA ILE A 158 -6.98 14.61 -5.37
C ILE A 158 -5.78 13.69 -5.56
N SER A 159 -4.57 14.28 -5.58
CA SER A 159 -3.34 13.52 -5.69
C SER A 159 -3.02 12.77 -4.39
N ARG A 160 -2.35 11.63 -4.52
CA ARG A 160 -1.81 10.86 -3.38
C ARG A 160 -0.82 11.69 -2.58
N GLN A 161 0.01 12.47 -3.26
CA GLN A 161 0.98 13.37 -2.62
C GLN A 161 0.28 14.35 -1.67
N ALA A 162 -0.78 15.03 -2.11
CA ALA A 162 -1.52 15.98 -1.28
C ALA A 162 -2.11 15.31 -0.01
N VAL A 163 -2.52 14.04 -0.11
CA VAL A 163 -2.96 13.25 1.05
C VAL A 163 -1.79 12.93 1.98
N LEU A 164 -0.67 12.46 1.42
CA LEU A 164 0.47 12.01 2.20
C LEU A 164 1.21 13.15 2.90
N GLU A 165 1.31 14.31 2.29
CA GLU A 165 1.82 15.52 2.95
C GLU A 165 1.10 15.80 4.28
N ARG A 166 -0.22 15.53 4.34
CA ARG A 166 -0.99 15.69 5.56
C ARG A 166 -0.77 14.59 6.58
N TYR A 167 -0.67 13.36 6.12
CA TYR A 167 -0.33 12.26 7.02
C TYR A 167 1.06 12.44 7.62
N GLN A 168 2.04 12.86 6.81
CA GLN A 168 3.39 13.15 7.28
C GLN A 168 3.42 14.30 8.29
N ALA A 169 2.74 15.41 7.98
CA ALA A 169 2.65 16.54 8.90
C ALA A 169 2.03 16.15 10.24
N LYS A 170 0.98 15.30 10.21
CA LYS A 170 0.36 14.78 11.43
C LYS A 170 1.30 13.84 12.19
N ALA A 171 1.97 12.92 11.50
CA ALA A 171 2.92 11.99 12.10
C ALA A 171 4.08 12.72 12.79
N ALA A 172 4.59 13.78 12.17
CA ALA A 172 5.67 14.61 12.71
C ALA A 172 5.32 15.31 14.04
N LEU A 173 4.05 15.52 14.36
CA LEU A 173 3.63 16.05 15.65
C LEU A 173 3.84 15.05 16.80
N THR A 174 3.87 13.75 16.50
CA THR A 174 4.01 12.70 17.52
C THR A 174 5.42 12.13 17.55
N VAL A 175 5.98 11.85 16.38
CA VAL A 175 7.34 11.32 16.18
C VAL A 175 8.02 12.15 15.09
N PRO A 176 8.71 13.24 15.45
CA PRO A 176 9.42 14.07 14.48
C PRO A 176 10.50 13.23 13.77
N PRO A 177 10.45 13.09 12.44
CA PRO A 177 11.47 12.37 11.70
C PRO A 177 12.78 13.18 11.67
N LYS A 178 13.90 12.47 11.72
CA LYS A 178 15.24 13.04 11.59
C LYS A 178 15.72 12.78 10.16
N ASP A 179 15.42 13.68 9.24
CA ASP A 179 15.84 13.60 7.83
C ASP A 179 15.51 12.23 7.18
N PRO A 180 14.21 11.91 7.00
CA PRO A 180 13.76 10.57 6.65
C PRO A 180 14.28 10.11 5.28
N LEU A 181 14.64 8.83 5.21
CA LEU A 181 15.21 8.22 4.00
C LEU A 181 14.16 7.80 2.98
N LEU A 182 13.01 7.29 3.42
CA LEU A 182 11.99 6.78 2.51
C LEU A 182 11.47 7.88 1.58
N LYS A 183 11.65 7.69 0.27
CA LYS A 183 11.02 8.55 -0.74
C LYS A 183 9.69 7.94 -1.20
N ASN A 184 9.72 6.76 -1.82
CA ASN A 184 8.51 6.08 -2.30
C ASN A 184 8.70 4.57 -2.36
N VAL A 185 7.61 3.83 -2.27
CA VAL A 185 7.55 2.44 -2.74
C VAL A 185 7.56 2.46 -4.26
N THR A 186 8.51 1.78 -4.86
CA THR A 186 8.74 1.75 -6.32
C THR A 186 8.56 0.37 -6.93
N GLY A 187 8.46 -0.67 -6.09
CA GLY A 187 8.25 -2.01 -6.60
C GLY A 187 7.79 -2.99 -5.53
N LEU A 188 7.22 -4.08 -6.01
CA LEU A 188 6.76 -5.19 -5.18
C LEU A 188 7.20 -6.50 -5.83
N ARG A 189 7.59 -7.47 -4.99
CA ARG A 189 7.64 -8.88 -5.38
C ARG A 189 6.54 -9.61 -4.63
N ILE A 190 5.66 -10.28 -5.38
CA ILE A 190 4.47 -10.92 -4.83
C ILE A 190 4.47 -12.39 -5.20
N ALA A 191 4.45 -13.26 -4.19
CA ALA A 191 4.41 -14.71 -4.35
C ALA A 191 2.96 -15.21 -4.35
N LEU A 192 2.53 -15.80 -5.47
CA LEU A 192 1.16 -16.26 -5.68
C LEU A 192 1.15 -17.68 -6.24
N ASP A 193 0.06 -18.40 -6.00
CA ASP A 193 -0.22 -19.62 -6.76
C ASP A 193 -0.53 -19.26 -8.23
N PRO A 194 -0.38 -20.22 -9.18
CA PRO A 194 -0.53 -19.95 -10.60
C PRO A 194 -1.89 -19.36 -10.98
N LYS A 195 -2.97 -19.80 -10.34
CA LYS A 195 -4.33 -19.32 -10.65
C LYS A 195 -4.50 -17.86 -10.22
N ARG A 196 -4.02 -17.52 -9.01
CA ARG A 196 -4.08 -16.14 -8.52
C ARG A 196 -3.12 -15.22 -9.29
N ALA A 197 -1.94 -15.72 -9.66
CA ALA A 197 -0.96 -15.01 -10.48
C ALA A 197 -1.56 -14.61 -11.85
N GLU A 198 -2.25 -15.55 -12.52
CA GLU A 198 -2.93 -15.28 -13.77
C GLU A 198 -4.05 -14.26 -13.62
N SER A 199 -4.92 -14.43 -12.59
CA SER A 199 -6.02 -13.53 -12.31
C SER A 199 -5.53 -12.11 -12.00
N PHE A 200 -4.51 -11.96 -11.15
CA PHE A 200 -3.92 -10.67 -10.80
C PHE A 200 -3.23 -10.01 -12.01
N GLY A 201 -2.55 -10.81 -12.85
CA GLY A 201 -1.97 -10.29 -14.10
C GLY A 201 -3.04 -9.73 -15.06
N ARG A 202 -4.19 -10.40 -15.19
CA ARG A 202 -5.33 -9.87 -15.99
C ARG A 202 -5.92 -8.61 -15.38
N GLU A 203 -5.98 -8.53 -14.05
CA GLU A 203 -6.40 -7.34 -13.32
C GLU A 203 -5.49 -6.15 -13.65
N LEU A 204 -4.16 -6.33 -13.53
CA LEU A 204 -3.17 -5.30 -13.87
C LEU A 204 -3.26 -4.87 -15.35
N ALA A 205 -3.44 -5.82 -16.27
CA ALA A 205 -3.64 -5.51 -17.69
C ALA A 205 -4.90 -4.67 -17.94
N ALA A 206 -6.02 -5.01 -17.29
CA ALA A 206 -7.26 -4.26 -17.39
C ALA A 206 -7.13 -2.82 -16.90
N LEU A 207 -6.19 -2.57 -16.00
CA LEU A 207 -5.86 -1.26 -15.44
C LEU A 207 -4.80 -0.49 -16.24
N GLY A 208 -4.37 -1.05 -17.36
CA GLY A 208 -3.39 -0.42 -18.24
C GLY A 208 -1.93 -0.58 -17.82
N TRP A 209 -1.66 -1.46 -16.86
CA TRP A 209 -0.29 -1.82 -16.53
C TRP A 209 0.30 -2.69 -17.66
N ARG A 210 1.55 -2.43 -18.01
CA ARG A 210 2.22 -3.08 -19.13
C ARG A 210 3.02 -4.29 -18.65
N ARG A 211 2.75 -5.44 -19.26
CA ARG A 211 3.50 -6.67 -19.01
C ARG A 211 4.89 -6.61 -19.62
N GLU A 212 5.90 -6.97 -18.85
CA GLU A 212 7.28 -7.22 -19.30
C GLU A 212 7.71 -8.63 -18.90
N THR A 213 8.42 -9.28 -19.80
CA THR A 213 9.04 -10.60 -19.54
C THR A 213 10.54 -10.44 -19.62
N LYS A 214 11.26 -10.81 -18.56
CA LYS A 214 12.73 -10.81 -18.52
C LYS A 214 13.20 -12.17 -17.99
N GLY A 215 13.77 -12.97 -18.86
CA GLY A 215 14.08 -14.38 -18.54
C GLY A 215 12.81 -15.15 -18.23
N THR A 216 12.76 -15.83 -17.09
CA THR A 216 11.58 -16.57 -16.60
C THR A 216 10.62 -15.71 -15.76
N GLY A 217 11.01 -14.48 -15.40
CA GLY A 217 10.22 -13.59 -14.57
C GLY A 217 9.20 -12.78 -15.36
N VAL A 218 8.02 -12.60 -14.79
CA VAL A 218 6.96 -11.72 -15.29
C VAL A 218 6.84 -10.51 -14.40
N SER A 219 6.94 -9.33 -15.00
CA SER A 219 6.77 -8.07 -14.30
C SER A 219 5.68 -7.23 -14.95
N TRP A 220 5.07 -6.38 -14.18
CA TRP A 220 4.07 -5.42 -14.61
C TRP A 220 4.54 -4.02 -14.27
N LEU A 221 4.57 -3.15 -15.27
CA LEU A 221 4.97 -1.76 -15.12
C LEU A 221 3.73 -0.87 -15.11
N GLY A 222 3.54 -0.21 -14.00
CA GLY A 222 2.58 0.88 -13.84
C GLY A 222 3.20 2.24 -14.12
N PRO A 223 2.46 3.32 -13.91
CA PRO A 223 2.98 4.68 -14.11
C PRO A 223 4.14 5.05 -13.18
N ASP A 224 4.21 4.45 -11.99
CA ASP A 224 5.13 4.84 -10.92
C ASP A 224 5.74 3.67 -10.14
N ALA A 225 5.34 2.44 -10.45
CA ALA A 225 5.82 1.26 -9.75
C ALA A 225 5.93 0.04 -10.66
N ARG A 226 6.69 -0.96 -10.20
CA ARG A 226 6.82 -2.27 -10.82
C ARG A 226 6.30 -3.34 -9.88
N ILE A 227 5.56 -4.31 -10.42
CA ILE A 227 5.12 -5.50 -9.68
C ILE A 227 5.70 -6.73 -10.38
N GLU A 228 6.52 -7.50 -9.66
CA GLU A 228 7.02 -8.80 -10.08
C GLU A 228 6.16 -9.88 -9.40
N ILE A 229 5.60 -10.77 -10.21
CA ILE A 229 4.84 -11.92 -9.72
C ILE A 229 5.76 -13.14 -9.81
N VAL A 230 5.92 -13.84 -8.68
CA VAL A 230 6.72 -15.05 -8.55
C VAL A 230 5.88 -16.19 -8.02
N ASP A 231 6.32 -17.42 -8.25
CA ASP A 231 5.63 -18.61 -7.73
C ASP A 231 5.74 -18.66 -6.21
N ALA A 232 4.61 -18.96 -5.55
CA ALA A 232 4.59 -19.21 -4.12
C ALA A 232 5.39 -20.46 -3.79
N ALA A 233 6.30 -20.37 -2.82
CA ALA A 233 7.13 -21.49 -2.36
C ALA A 233 7.10 -21.58 -0.83
N GLY A 234 6.70 -22.73 -0.31
CA GLY A 234 6.58 -22.93 1.13
C GLY A 234 5.61 -21.93 1.77
N ASP A 235 6.07 -21.24 2.81
CA ASP A 235 5.31 -20.21 3.53
C ASP A 235 5.38 -18.83 2.86
N ALA A 236 6.21 -18.64 1.82
CA ALA A 236 6.35 -17.39 1.12
C ALA A 236 5.12 -17.11 0.25
N ARG A 237 4.20 -16.30 0.75
CA ARG A 237 2.95 -15.91 0.09
C ARG A 237 2.64 -14.44 0.30
N GLY A 238 1.92 -13.86 -0.66
CA GLY A 238 1.60 -12.42 -0.67
C GLY A 238 2.83 -11.58 -1.02
N ILE A 239 2.94 -10.38 -0.50
CA ILE A 239 4.09 -9.50 -0.74
C ILE A 239 5.31 -10.06 -0.01
N VAL A 240 6.33 -10.51 -0.74
CA VAL A 240 7.58 -11.04 -0.20
C VAL A 240 8.73 -10.05 -0.26
N ALA A 241 8.58 -8.97 -1.03
CA ALA A 241 9.48 -7.82 -0.97
C ALA A 241 8.74 -6.52 -1.30
N ILE A 242 9.17 -5.44 -0.62
CA ILE A 242 8.76 -4.06 -0.90
C ILE A 242 10.02 -3.30 -1.31
N GLU A 243 10.11 -2.88 -2.57
CA GLU A 243 11.21 -2.12 -3.11
C GLU A 243 10.92 -0.61 -2.98
N MET A 244 11.93 0.15 -2.61
CA MET A 244 11.77 1.56 -2.29
C MET A 244 12.90 2.40 -2.89
N SER A 245 12.58 3.62 -3.27
CA SER A 245 13.56 4.69 -3.52
C SER A 245 13.77 5.50 -2.24
N LEU A 246 14.96 6.06 -2.11
CA LEU A 246 15.36 6.90 -0.98
C LEU A 246 15.48 8.36 -1.40
N THR A 247 15.33 9.26 -0.44
CA THR A 247 15.48 10.72 -0.62
C THR A 247 16.92 11.13 -0.92
N ARG A 248 17.88 10.31 -0.48
CA ARG A 248 19.31 10.46 -0.72
C ARG A 248 20.01 9.10 -0.78
N LYS A 249 21.22 9.08 -1.29
CA LYS A 249 22.09 7.91 -1.27
C LYS A 249 22.80 7.85 0.08
N PRO A 250 22.62 6.77 0.86
CA PRO A 250 23.38 6.54 2.08
C PRO A 250 24.88 6.35 1.78
N GLU A 251 25.73 6.74 2.71
CA GLU A 251 27.17 6.54 2.59
C GLU A 251 27.55 5.06 2.69
N GLU A 252 26.81 4.31 3.52
CA GLU A 252 27.03 2.88 3.74
C GLU A 252 25.73 2.09 3.61
N SER A 253 25.87 0.84 3.18
CA SER A 253 24.76 -0.11 3.18
C SER A 253 24.45 -0.55 4.61
N LYS A 254 23.16 -0.72 4.90
CA LYS A 254 22.69 -1.15 6.23
C LYS A 254 21.68 -2.27 6.10
N VAL A 255 21.80 -3.27 6.98
CA VAL A 255 20.79 -4.31 7.16
C VAL A 255 20.22 -4.19 8.57
N LEU A 256 18.93 -4.03 8.68
CA LEU A 256 18.18 -4.04 9.92
C LEU A 256 17.31 -5.30 9.96
N ALA A 257 17.73 -6.31 10.72
CA ALA A 257 16.91 -7.48 10.98
C ALA A 257 15.84 -7.12 12.02
N LEU A 258 14.57 -7.43 11.70
CA LEU A 258 13.45 -7.31 12.65
C LEU A 258 13.17 -8.66 13.31
N SER A 259 13.39 -9.74 12.57
CA SER A 259 13.28 -11.13 13.01
C SER A 259 13.99 -12.04 12.01
N ASP A 260 13.94 -13.34 12.21
CA ASP A 260 14.41 -14.32 11.23
C ASP A 260 13.58 -14.30 9.91
N ARG A 261 12.41 -13.65 9.93
CA ARG A 261 11.44 -13.61 8.83
C ARG A 261 11.38 -12.28 8.10
N ALA A 262 11.95 -11.22 8.65
CA ALA A 262 11.85 -9.89 8.04
C ALA A 262 13.08 -9.02 8.31
N ARG A 263 13.55 -8.36 7.25
CA ARG A 263 14.66 -7.40 7.34
C ARG A 263 14.50 -6.25 6.35
N LEU A 264 15.03 -5.12 6.71
CA LEU A 264 15.20 -3.97 5.84
C LEU A 264 16.66 -3.92 5.37
N GLU A 265 16.86 -3.90 4.06
CA GLU A 265 18.16 -3.68 3.41
C GLU A 265 18.18 -2.29 2.79
N ILE A 266 19.19 -1.49 3.13
CA ILE A 266 19.41 -0.15 2.60
C ILE A 266 20.72 -0.17 1.83
N ARG A 267 20.72 0.38 0.61
CA ARG A 267 21.86 0.33 -0.31
C ARG A 267 22.38 1.71 -0.65
N THR A 268 23.67 1.78 -0.95
CA THR A 268 24.36 3.03 -1.32
C THR A 268 23.94 3.61 -2.68
N ASP A 269 23.20 2.85 -3.49
CA ASP A 269 22.67 3.34 -4.76
C ASP A 269 21.40 4.22 -4.61
N GLY A 270 20.88 4.37 -3.39
CA GLY A 270 19.67 5.14 -3.10
C GLY A 270 18.39 4.29 -3.14
N THR A 271 18.54 2.98 -2.99
CA THR A 271 17.40 2.05 -2.89
C THR A 271 17.35 1.34 -1.55
N ALA A 272 16.18 0.85 -1.19
CA ALA A 272 15.99 -0.04 -0.05
C ALA A 272 14.97 -1.12 -0.36
N SER A 273 15.02 -2.22 0.40
CA SER A 273 14.04 -3.30 0.29
C SER A 273 13.67 -3.85 1.66
N PHE A 274 12.37 -3.97 1.93
CA PHE A 274 11.91 -4.91 2.96
C PHE A 274 11.77 -6.29 2.34
N LEU A 275 12.32 -7.31 3.01
CA LEU A 275 12.25 -8.72 2.64
C LEU A 275 11.55 -9.49 3.74
N PHE A 276 10.65 -10.42 3.33
CA PHE A 276 9.81 -11.21 4.24
C PHE A 276 9.91 -12.70 3.93
#